data_93b0fb4e91595e2fcb31f4f0f65957aa
#
_entry.id   93b0fb4e91595e2fcb31f4f0f65957aa
#
_cell.length_a   1.000
_cell.length_b   1.000
_cell.length_c   1.000
_cell.angle_alpha   90.00
_cell.angle_beta   90.00
_cell.angle_gamma   90.00
#
_symmetry.space_group_name_H-M   'P 1'
#
loop_
_entity.id
_entity.type
_entity.pdbx_description
1 polymer ?
#
loop_
_entity_poly.entity_id
_entity_poly.type
_entity_poly.pdbx_seq_one_letter_code
_entity_poly.pdbx_strand_id
1 'polypeptide(L)'
;LWAVMHQARKRGAKIVTIDPHRSRTVSHSDEWLAVRPGTDAALALGVAHVLFRDGLQDDDYLANFCLGTEEFRARVLAEYSPDVASKITGLSVDAIERFAHEYGEAQSRFGGPALIRLNYGMQRHGGGGMAVRTVCCLPAITGDWRHPGGGALLSTSKQYPFDGNYLERPDLIPPGTRTINMTQLAEALAGELPVPPVKAIFVYNSNPAAVCPDNSKVARGFMRDDLFTVVHDQFLTDTAELADIVLPATTQLEHFDIHGSYGHFYVQANLPAIAPLGEAKPNTEVFRLLAKELGYTDAIFQESDH
;
A
#
# COMPACT_ATOMS: atom_id res chain seq x y z
N LEU A 1 -2.31 17.00 -2.08
CA LEU A 1 -3.16 16.34 -3.08
C LEU A 1 -4.49 17.11 -3.26
N TRP A 2 -5.23 17.43 -2.20
CA TRP A 2 -6.52 18.13 -2.27
C TRP A 2 -6.45 19.47 -3.00
N ALA A 3 -5.43 20.28 -2.79
CA ALA A 3 -5.26 21.55 -3.50
C ALA A 3 -5.22 21.36 -5.02
N VAL A 4 -4.52 20.32 -5.48
CA VAL A 4 -4.43 19.97 -6.92
C VAL A 4 -5.77 19.44 -7.46
N MET A 5 -6.46 18.58 -6.69
CA MET A 5 -7.78 18.07 -7.07
C MET A 5 -8.83 19.19 -7.18
N HIS A 6 -8.83 20.16 -6.25
CA HIS A 6 -9.69 21.34 -6.33
C HIS A 6 -9.38 22.22 -7.55
N GLN A 7 -8.09 22.35 -7.92
CA GLN A 7 -7.72 23.08 -9.14
C GLN A 7 -8.23 22.35 -10.40
N ALA A 8 -8.12 21.01 -10.45
CA ALA A 8 -8.65 20.21 -11.55
C ALA A 8 -10.17 20.36 -11.63
N ARG A 9 -10.88 20.27 -10.50
CA ARG A 9 -12.34 20.46 -10.44
C ARG A 9 -12.78 21.85 -10.94
N LYS A 10 -12.05 22.93 -10.57
CA LYS A 10 -12.30 24.27 -11.09
C LYS A 10 -12.12 24.37 -12.60
N ARG A 11 -11.37 23.47 -13.21
CA ARG A 11 -11.17 23.37 -14.67
C ARG A 11 -12.12 22.40 -15.36
N GLY A 12 -13.12 21.86 -14.64
CA GLY A 12 -14.16 21.00 -15.19
C GLY A 12 -14.01 19.51 -14.90
N ALA A 13 -12.98 19.07 -14.20
CA ALA A 13 -12.85 17.66 -13.80
C ALA A 13 -13.92 17.28 -12.78
N LYS A 14 -14.56 16.11 -12.98
CA LYS A 14 -15.47 15.49 -12.00
C LYS A 14 -14.67 14.62 -11.03
N ILE A 15 -14.97 14.71 -9.75
CA ILE A 15 -14.35 13.89 -8.68
C ILE A 15 -15.39 12.91 -8.17
N VAL A 16 -15.19 11.62 -8.41
CA VAL A 16 -16.00 10.52 -7.86
C VAL A 16 -15.21 9.82 -6.76
N THR A 17 -15.80 9.67 -5.59
CA THR A 17 -15.23 8.88 -4.51
C THR A 17 -15.94 7.55 -4.37
N ILE A 18 -15.18 6.47 -4.39
CA ILE A 18 -15.64 5.10 -4.16
C ILE A 18 -15.09 4.69 -2.80
N ASP A 19 -15.94 4.58 -1.80
CA ASP A 19 -15.54 4.32 -0.42
C ASP A 19 -16.75 3.81 0.37
N PRO A 20 -16.65 2.71 1.14
CA PRO A 20 -17.75 2.26 2.01
C PRO A 20 -18.06 3.25 3.13
N HIS A 21 -17.08 4.08 3.52
CA HIS A 21 -17.23 5.08 4.57
C HIS A 21 -17.35 6.49 4.01
N ARG A 22 -18.28 7.29 4.55
CA ARG A 22 -18.43 8.72 4.21
C ARG A 22 -17.30 9.53 4.84
N SER A 23 -16.12 9.41 4.26
CA SER A 23 -14.89 10.07 4.70
C SER A 23 -14.90 11.58 4.35
N ARG A 24 -13.86 12.31 4.82
CA ARG A 24 -13.65 13.70 4.41
C ARG A 24 -13.45 13.84 2.90
N THR A 25 -12.92 12.82 2.23
CA THR A 25 -12.79 12.79 0.78
C THR A 25 -14.15 12.91 0.11
N VAL A 26 -15.14 12.16 0.57
CA VAL A 26 -16.52 12.21 0.07
C VAL A 26 -17.12 13.62 0.17
N SER A 27 -16.85 14.35 1.27
CA SER A 27 -17.39 15.71 1.46
C SER A 27 -16.89 16.71 0.41
N HIS A 28 -15.81 16.39 -0.29
CA HIS A 28 -15.18 17.23 -1.31
C HIS A 28 -15.37 16.70 -2.74
N SER A 29 -16.07 15.58 -2.90
CA SER A 29 -16.35 14.94 -4.19
C SER A 29 -17.65 15.45 -4.79
N ASP A 30 -17.80 15.26 -6.09
CA ASP A 30 -19.05 15.55 -6.82
C ASP A 30 -20.03 14.38 -6.70
N GLU A 31 -19.52 13.17 -6.53
CA GLU A 31 -20.31 11.95 -6.37
C GLU A 31 -19.65 10.97 -5.40
N TRP A 32 -20.47 10.22 -4.69
CA TRP A 32 -20.06 9.15 -3.80
C TRP A 32 -20.75 7.84 -4.15
N LEU A 33 -19.95 6.82 -4.44
CA LEU A 33 -20.40 5.45 -4.64
C LEU A 33 -20.06 4.62 -3.39
N ALA A 34 -21.08 4.39 -2.56
CA ALA A 34 -20.94 3.65 -1.29
C ALA A 34 -20.98 2.15 -1.52
N VAL A 35 -19.85 1.56 -1.90
CA VAL A 35 -19.75 0.10 -2.11
C VAL A 35 -19.71 -0.65 -0.77
N ARG A 36 -20.17 -1.90 -0.75
CA ARG A 36 -19.92 -2.78 0.39
C ARG A 36 -18.41 -3.02 0.53
N PRO A 37 -17.87 -3.11 1.77
CA PRO A 37 -16.44 -3.40 1.98
C PRO A 37 -15.97 -4.63 1.22
N GLY A 38 -14.82 -4.52 0.53
CA GLY A 38 -14.20 -5.62 -0.20
C GLY A 38 -14.85 -5.97 -1.55
N THR A 39 -15.71 -5.12 -2.09
CA THR A 39 -16.41 -5.38 -3.37
C THR A 39 -15.95 -4.50 -4.54
N ASP A 40 -14.83 -3.82 -4.39
CA ASP A 40 -14.26 -2.93 -5.41
C ASP A 40 -14.00 -3.65 -6.75
N ALA A 41 -13.51 -4.90 -6.69
CA ALA A 41 -13.32 -5.72 -7.88
C ALA A 41 -14.63 -5.96 -8.64
N ALA A 42 -15.73 -6.21 -7.93
CA ALA A 42 -17.04 -6.44 -8.55
C ALA A 42 -17.57 -5.17 -9.23
N LEU A 43 -17.35 -4.00 -8.61
CA LEU A 43 -17.67 -2.72 -9.28
C LEU A 43 -16.84 -2.55 -10.55
N ALA A 44 -15.53 -2.76 -10.47
CA ALA A 44 -14.64 -2.61 -11.62
C ALA A 44 -15.00 -3.57 -12.77
N LEU A 45 -15.38 -4.81 -12.46
CA LEU A 45 -15.84 -5.78 -13.46
C LEU A 45 -17.18 -5.39 -14.08
N GLY A 46 -18.13 -4.87 -13.27
CA GLY A 46 -19.39 -4.33 -13.78
C GLY A 46 -19.19 -3.12 -14.69
N VAL A 47 -18.26 -2.22 -14.34
CA VAL A 47 -17.85 -1.09 -15.19
C VAL A 47 -17.22 -1.61 -16.48
N ALA A 48 -16.29 -2.57 -16.41
CA ALA A 48 -15.66 -3.18 -17.57
C ALA A 48 -16.68 -3.84 -18.51
N HIS A 49 -17.73 -4.49 -17.95
CA HIS A 49 -18.83 -5.04 -18.74
C HIS A 49 -19.50 -3.97 -19.61
N VAL A 50 -19.87 -2.85 -19.00
CA VAL A 50 -20.52 -1.73 -19.72
C VAL A 50 -19.56 -1.16 -20.79
N LEU A 51 -18.29 -0.96 -20.43
CA LEU A 51 -17.29 -0.44 -21.38
C LEU A 51 -17.19 -1.32 -22.65
N PHE A 52 -17.13 -2.65 -22.49
CA PHE A 52 -17.08 -3.57 -23.61
C PHE A 52 -18.41 -3.72 -24.34
N ARG A 53 -19.54 -3.76 -23.61
CA ARG A 53 -20.89 -3.89 -24.20
C ARG A 53 -21.23 -2.70 -25.11
N ASP A 54 -20.86 -1.51 -24.68
CA ASP A 54 -21.28 -0.24 -25.32
C ASP A 54 -20.20 0.36 -26.22
N GLY A 55 -19.09 -0.38 -26.45
CA GLY A 55 -18.03 0.03 -27.39
C GLY A 55 -17.21 1.23 -26.91
N LEU A 56 -17.01 1.36 -25.61
CA LEU A 56 -16.24 2.44 -24.98
C LEU A 56 -14.77 2.09 -24.75
N GLN A 57 -14.33 0.93 -25.23
CA GLN A 57 -12.94 0.51 -25.15
C GLN A 57 -12.06 1.16 -26.24
N ASP A 58 -10.77 1.27 -25.97
CA ASP A 58 -9.74 1.63 -26.95
C ASP A 58 -9.15 0.36 -27.58
N ASP A 59 -9.70 -0.07 -28.73
CA ASP A 59 -9.29 -1.31 -29.38
C ASP A 59 -7.82 -1.25 -29.86
N ASP A 60 -7.31 -0.10 -30.25
CA ASP A 60 -5.89 0.06 -30.63
C ASP A 60 -4.96 -0.15 -29.42
N TYR A 61 -5.32 0.42 -28.27
CA TYR A 61 -4.52 0.22 -27.06
C TYR A 61 -4.54 -1.24 -26.60
N LEU A 62 -5.72 -1.85 -26.61
CA LEU A 62 -5.89 -3.25 -26.23
C LEU A 62 -5.09 -4.20 -27.14
N ALA A 63 -5.12 -3.97 -28.45
CA ALA A 63 -4.43 -4.82 -29.42
C ALA A 63 -2.90 -4.70 -29.34
N ASN A 64 -2.37 -3.51 -29.07
CA ASN A 64 -0.93 -3.24 -29.15
C ASN A 64 -0.20 -3.31 -27.81
N PHE A 65 -0.90 -3.13 -26.66
CA PHE A 65 -0.26 -2.98 -25.36
C PHE A 65 -0.80 -3.91 -24.27
N CYS A 66 -1.84 -4.72 -24.57
CA CYS A 66 -2.45 -5.59 -23.58
C CYS A 66 -2.35 -7.07 -23.97
N LEU A 67 -2.21 -7.95 -22.98
CA LEU A 67 -2.25 -9.41 -23.15
C LEU A 67 -3.48 -9.98 -22.44
N GLY A 68 -4.11 -11.00 -23.03
CA GLY A 68 -5.27 -11.69 -22.44
C GLY A 68 -6.58 -10.90 -22.54
N THR A 69 -6.67 -9.97 -23.48
CA THR A 69 -7.83 -9.09 -23.65
C THR A 69 -9.09 -9.85 -24.01
N GLU A 70 -9.00 -10.81 -24.93
CA GLU A 70 -10.17 -11.55 -25.41
C GLU A 70 -10.75 -12.48 -24.34
N GLU A 71 -9.89 -13.16 -23.59
CA GLU A 71 -10.32 -14.00 -22.45
C GLU A 71 -10.95 -13.18 -21.34
N PHE A 72 -10.36 -12.02 -21.04
CA PHE A 72 -10.89 -11.11 -20.04
C PHE A 72 -12.25 -10.55 -20.47
N ARG A 73 -12.36 -10.05 -21.71
CA ARG A 73 -13.61 -9.52 -22.29
C ARG A 73 -14.72 -10.57 -22.30
N ALA A 74 -14.42 -11.78 -22.77
CA ALA A 74 -15.41 -12.88 -22.82
C ALA A 74 -15.94 -13.21 -21.43
N ARG A 75 -15.05 -13.30 -20.44
CA ARG A 75 -15.42 -13.61 -19.05
C ARG A 75 -16.23 -12.47 -18.40
N VAL A 76 -15.83 -11.24 -18.59
CA VAL A 76 -16.51 -10.06 -18.04
C VAL A 76 -17.93 -9.96 -18.60
N LEU A 77 -18.10 -10.13 -19.92
CA LEU A 77 -19.40 -10.06 -20.56
C LEU A 77 -20.34 -11.22 -20.15
N ALA A 78 -19.77 -12.40 -19.86
CA ALA A 78 -20.56 -13.57 -19.45
C ALA A 78 -20.98 -13.53 -17.97
N GLU A 79 -20.09 -13.05 -17.07
CA GLU A 79 -20.24 -13.31 -15.63
C GLU A 79 -20.55 -12.04 -14.81
N TYR A 80 -20.22 -10.83 -15.31
CA TYR A 80 -20.22 -9.61 -14.49
C TYR A 80 -21.09 -8.49 -15.06
N SER A 81 -22.36 -8.82 -15.37
CA SER A 81 -23.32 -7.76 -15.76
C SER A 81 -23.51 -6.73 -14.65
N PRO A 82 -24.01 -5.52 -14.96
CA PRO A 82 -24.35 -4.51 -13.96
C PRO A 82 -25.31 -5.03 -12.88
N ASP A 83 -26.23 -5.96 -13.20
CA ASP A 83 -27.10 -6.62 -12.23
C ASP A 83 -26.33 -7.49 -11.23
N VAL A 84 -25.35 -8.24 -11.71
CA VAL A 84 -24.46 -9.05 -10.83
C VAL A 84 -23.63 -8.14 -9.95
N ALA A 85 -23.00 -7.13 -10.53
CA ALA A 85 -22.21 -6.15 -9.79
C ALA A 85 -23.07 -5.40 -8.74
N SER A 86 -24.30 -5.03 -9.07
CA SER A 86 -25.26 -4.40 -8.16
C SER A 86 -25.55 -5.26 -6.93
N LYS A 87 -25.84 -6.54 -7.13
CA LYS A 87 -26.11 -7.50 -6.03
C LYS A 87 -24.92 -7.63 -5.08
N ILE A 88 -23.70 -7.61 -5.61
CA ILE A 88 -22.46 -7.74 -4.83
C ILE A 88 -22.11 -6.44 -4.12
N THR A 89 -22.09 -5.34 -4.84
CA THR A 89 -21.62 -4.03 -4.35
C THR A 89 -22.63 -3.29 -3.49
N GLY A 90 -23.93 -3.55 -3.71
CA GLY A 90 -25.03 -2.81 -3.11
C GLY A 90 -25.37 -1.48 -3.82
N LEU A 91 -24.67 -1.14 -4.91
CA LEU A 91 -24.99 -0.01 -5.76
C LEU A 91 -26.18 -0.36 -6.68
N SER A 92 -26.96 0.63 -7.12
CA SER A 92 -27.98 0.40 -8.14
C SER A 92 -27.35 0.14 -9.51
N VAL A 93 -28.03 -0.61 -10.38
CA VAL A 93 -27.62 -0.83 -11.77
C VAL A 93 -27.40 0.51 -12.47
N ASP A 94 -28.34 1.45 -12.34
CA ASP A 94 -28.25 2.79 -12.94
C ASP A 94 -26.99 3.56 -12.48
N ALA A 95 -26.60 3.42 -11.23
CA ALA A 95 -25.38 4.07 -10.72
C ALA A 95 -24.12 3.47 -11.36
N ILE A 96 -24.07 2.14 -11.52
CA ILE A 96 -22.95 1.46 -12.15
C ILE A 96 -22.86 1.83 -13.64
N GLU A 97 -23.98 1.81 -14.37
CA GLU A 97 -24.01 2.15 -15.80
C GLU A 97 -23.64 3.62 -16.02
N ARG A 98 -24.24 4.53 -15.27
CA ARG A 98 -23.90 5.96 -15.36
C ARG A 98 -22.42 6.20 -15.10
N PHE A 99 -21.87 5.61 -14.04
CA PHE A 99 -20.45 5.75 -13.71
C PHE A 99 -19.53 5.15 -14.80
N ALA A 100 -19.90 4.01 -15.37
CA ALA A 100 -19.15 3.39 -16.46
C ALA A 100 -19.09 4.28 -17.72
N HIS A 101 -20.21 4.87 -18.10
CA HIS A 101 -20.26 5.82 -19.22
C HIS A 101 -19.45 7.09 -18.93
N GLU A 102 -19.60 7.67 -17.73
CA GLU A 102 -18.81 8.85 -17.34
C GLU A 102 -17.31 8.57 -17.34
N TYR A 103 -16.91 7.38 -16.91
CA TYR A 103 -15.52 6.94 -16.92
C TYR A 103 -15.02 6.70 -18.34
N GLY A 104 -15.76 5.92 -19.16
CA GLY A 104 -15.36 5.57 -20.52
C GLY A 104 -15.38 6.76 -21.49
N GLU A 105 -16.21 7.77 -21.23
CA GLU A 105 -16.35 8.98 -22.04
C GLU A 105 -15.64 10.20 -21.42
N ALA A 106 -14.72 9.99 -20.47
CA ALA A 106 -14.07 11.08 -19.70
C ALA A 106 -13.44 12.15 -20.60
N GLN A 107 -12.75 11.73 -21.66
CA GLN A 107 -12.10 12.64 -22.62
C GLN A 107 -13.12 13.59 -23.29
N SER A 108 -14.26 13.09 -23.74
CA SER A 108 -15.29 13.87 -24.42
C SER A 108 -16.14 14.70 -23.45
N ARG A 109 -16.44 14.16 -22.28
CA ARG A 109 -17.29 14.82 -21.27
C ARG A 109 -16.58 15.88 -20.44
N PHE A 110 -15.32 15.63 -20.08
CA PHE A 110 -14.57 16.45 -19.13
C PHE A 110 -13.28 17.06 -19.70
N GLY A 111 -12.97 16.78 -20.97
CA GLY A 111 -11.81 17.35 -21.68
C GLY A 111 -10.45 16.75 -21.28
N GLY A 112 -10.44 15.58 -20.65
CA GLY A 112 -9.20 14.90 -20.26
C GLY A 112 -9.42 13.42 -19.92
N PRO A 113 -8.32 12.65 -19.78
CA PRO A 113 -8.38 11.23 -19.46
C PRO A 113 -8.89 11.01 -18.02
N ALA A 114 -9.40 9.79 -17.76
CA ALA A 114 -9.72 9.39 -16.41
C ALA A 114 -8.46 9.01 -15.62
N LEU A 115 -8.39 9.43 -14.34
CA LEU A 115 -7.37 9.04 -13.39
C LEU A 115 -8.00 8.32 -12.21
N ILE A 116 -7.56 7.11 -11.93
CA ILE A 116 -7.93 6.37 -10.73
C ILE A 116 -6.87 6.57 -9.65
N ARG A 117 -7.21 7.24 -8.55
CA ARG A 117 -6.33 7.34 -7.39
C ARG A 117 -6.70 6.26 -6.37
N LEU A 118 -5.88 5.24 -6.30
CA LEU A 118 -6.00 4.17 -5.32
C LEU A 118 -5.41 4.58 -3.96
N ASN A 119 -5.80 3.91 -2.90
CA ASN A 119 -5.16 4.03 -1.60
C ASN A 119 -4.96 2.65 -0.95
N TYR A 120 -4.12 2.60 0.07
CA TYR A 120 -3.67 1.35 0.72
C TYR A 120 -4.77 0.59 1.46
N GLY A 121 -5.90 1.22 1.80
CA GLY A 121 -7.05 0.54 2.38
C GLY A 121 -7.62 -0.56 1.48
N MET A 122 -7.52 -0.38 0.16
CA MET A 122 -8.08 -1.29 -0.83
C MET A 122 -7.52 -2.71 -0.77
N GLN A 123 -6.24 -2.88 -0.45
CA GLN A 123 -5.62 -4.22 -0.36
C GLN A 123 -5.60 -4.81 1.06
N ARG A 124 -6.25 -4.17 2.05
CA ARG A 124 -6.26 -4.60 3.46
C ARG A 124 -7.31 -5.69 3.77
N HIS A 125 -7.62 -6.56 2.82
CA HIS A 125 -8.52 -7.70 2.97
C HIS A 125 -8.13 -8.86 2.06
N GLY A 126 -8.73 -10.03 2.23
CA GLY A 126 -8.32 -11.27 1.57
C GLY A 126 -8.31 -11.23 0.03
N GLY A 127 -9.18 -10.44 -0.59
CA GLY A 127 -9.22 -10.25 -2.05
C GLY A 127 -8.52 -8.99 -2.56
N GLY A 128 -7.85 -8.22 -1.67
CA GLY A 128 -7.40 -6.87 -1.95
C GLY A 128 -6.40 -6.73 -3.10
N GLY A 129 -5.43 -7.65 -3.20
CA GLY A 129 -4.46 -7.64 -4.30
C GLY A 129 -5.12 -7.82 -5.66
N MET A 130 -6.08 -8.74 -5.77
CA MET A 130 -6.87 -8.93 -7.00
C MET A 130 -7.81 -7.76 -7.26
N ALA A 131 -8.36 -7.12 -6.23
CA ALA A 131 -9.16 -5.91 -6.39
C ALA A 131 -8.35 -4.78 -7.02
N VAL A 132 -7.13 -4.50 -6.52
CA VAL A 132 -6.22 -3.52 -7.12
C VAL A 132 -5.91 -3.86 -8.57
N ARG A 133 -5.55 -5.13 -8.87
CA ARG A 133 -5.27 -5.58 -10.24
C ARG A 133 -6.47 -5.34 -11.16
N THR A 134 -7.68 -5.70 -10.72
CA THR A 134 -8.90 -5.57 -11.52
C THR A 134 -9.21 -4.08 -11.82
N VAL A 135 -9.08 -3.22 -10.82
CA VAL A 135 -9.26 -1.77 -11.00
C VAL A 135 -8.23 -1.21 -12.00
N CYS A 136 -6.99 -1.67 -11.95
CA CYS A 136 -5.94 -1.26 -12.90
C CYS A 136 -6.19 -1.73 -14.35
N CYS A 137 -7.13 -2.66 -14.59
CA CYS A 137 -7.55 -3.01 -15.94
C CYS A 137 -8.45 -1.95 -16.59
N LEU A 138 -9.18 -1.14 -15.80
CA LEU A 138 -10.07 -0.12 -16.35
C LEU A 138 -9.34 0.88 -17.26
N PRO A 139 -8.25 1.54 -16.84
CA PRO A 139 -7.53 2.45 -17.73
C PRO A 139 -6.80 1.75 -18.89
N ALA A 140 -6.64 0.42 -18.82
CA ALA A 140 -6.18 -0.36 -19.98
C ALA A 140 -7.32 -0.52 -21.02
N ILE A 141 -8.55 -0.75 -20.56
CA ILE A 141 -9.72 -0.85 -21.46
C ILE A 141 -9.96 0.47 -22.19
N THR A 142 -9.89 1.61 -21.48
CA THR A 142 -10.14 2.94 -22.06
C THR A 142 -8.93 3.58 -22.72
N GLY A 143 -7.75 2.95 -22.64
CA GLY A 143 -6.49 3.52 -23.17
C GLY A 143 -5.94 4.71 -22.39
N ASP A 144 -6.47 5.01 -21.20
CA ASP A 144 -6.07 6.18 -20.39
C ASP A 144 -4.59 6.16 -19.98
N TRP A 145 -3.94 4.99 -19.94
CA TRP A 145 -2.51 4.86 -19.67
C TRP A 145 -1.61 5.56 -20.68
N ARG A 146 -2.08 5.83 -21.90
CA ARG A 146 -1.31 6.55 -22.93
C ARG A 146 -1.29 8.08 -22.73
N HIS A 147 -2.18 8.59 -21.88
CA HIS A 147 -2.38 10.03 -21.71
C HIS A 147 -1.70 10.55 -20.44
N PRO A 148 -0.92 11.66 -20.52
CA PRO A 148 -0.44 12.32 -19.31
C PRO A 148 -1.60 12.70 -18.37
N GLY A 149 -1.51 12.25 -17.13
CA GLY A 149 -2.56 12.48 -16.11
C GLY A 149 -3.67 11.44 -16.09
N GLY A 150 -3.66 10.46 -17.01
CA GLY A 150 -4.57 9.30 -16.99
C GLY A 150 -3.98 8.09 -16.30
N GLY A 151 -4.76 7.00 -16.26
CA GLY A 151 -4.33 5.73 -15.72
C GLY A 151 -4.69 5.49 -14.25
N ALA A 152 -3.88 4.75 -13.52
CA ALA A 152 -4.09 4.48 -12.10
C ALA A 152 -2.83 4.80 -11.28
N LEU A 153 -3.00 5.42 -10.12
CA LEU A 153 -1.92 5.83 -9.25
C LEU A 153 -2.18 5.37 -7.82
N LEU A 154 -1.30 4.53 -7.28
CA LEU A 154 -1.33 4.10 -5.88
C LEU A 154 -0.26 4.83 -5.05
N SER A 155 1.00 4.78 -5.48
CA SER A 155 2.13 5.33 -4.74
C SER A 155 3.18 5.90 -5.68
N THR A 156 3.92 6.92 -5.21
CA THR A 156 5.06 7.50 -5.90
C THR A 156 6.40 7.08 -5.30
N SER A 157 6.41 6.20 -4.29
CA SER A 157 7.63 5.83 -3.55
C SER A 157 8.72 5.17 -4.40
N LYS A 158 8.35 4.45 -5.47
CA LYS A 158 9.32 3.84 -6.40
C LYS A 158 9.85 4.77 -7.49
N GLN A 159 9.47 6.04 -7.48
CA GLN A 159 9.94 7.02 -8.48
C GLN A 159 11.29 7.64 -8.11
N TYR A 160 11.77 7.42 -6.89
CA TYR A 160 13.11 7.79 -6.48
C TYR A 160 14.10 6.73 -6.99
N PRO A 161 15.19 7.13 -7.67
CA PRO A 161 16.14 6.19 -8.27
C PRO A 161 17.14 5.64 -7.24
N PHE A 162 16.63 5.14 -6.10
CA PHE A 162 17.47 4.44 -5.14
C PHE A 162 17.71 3.01 -5.60
N ASP A 163 18.97 2.58 -5.53
CA ASP A 163 19.30 1.17 -5.72
C ASP A 163 18.90 0.37 -4.49
N GLY A 164 17.75 -0.29 -4.56
CA GLY A 164 17.25 -1.13 -3.48
C GLY A 164 18.20 -2.28 -3.13
N ASN A 165 18.90 -2.84 -4.10
CA ASN A 165 19.86 -3.93 -3.84
C ASN A 165 21.07 -3.43 -3.02
N TYR A 166 21.52 -2.21 -3.29
CA TYR A 166 22.60 -1.61 -2.51
C TYR A 166 22.18 -1.32 -1.07
N LEU A 167 20.95 -0.85 -0.87
CA LEU A 167 20.43 -0.51 0.45
C LEU A 167 20.03 -1.75 1.26
N GLU A 168 19.39 -2.73 0.64
CA GLU A 168 18.84 -3.92 1.30
C GLU A 168 19.84 -5.06 1.42
N ARG A 169 20.90 -5.04 0.61
CA ARG A 169 21.99 -6.03 0.57
C ARG A 169 21.48 -7.48 0.60
N PRO A 170 20.63 -7.90 -0.34
CA PRO A 170 20.11 -9.26 -0.38
C PRO A 170 21.20 -10.32 -0.57
N ASP A 171 22.37 -9.92 -1.07
CA ASP A 171 23.58 -10.75 -1.20
C ASP A 171 24.13 -11.22 0.16
N LEU A 172 23.88 -10.48 1.24
CA LEU A 172 24.31 -10.83 2.61
C LEU A 172 23.29 -11.73 3.33
N ILE A 173 22.12 -11.93 2.78
CA ILE A 173 21.10 -12.79 3.41
C ILE A 173 21.51 -14.26 3.24
N PRO A 174 21.70 -15.05 4.32
CA PRO A 174 22.04 -16.44 4.21
C PRO A 174 21.01 -17.24 3.38
N PRO A 175 21.45 -18.15 2.51
CA PRO A 175 20.55 -19.01 1.76
C PRO A 175 19.58 -19.77 2.67
N GLY A 176 18.30 -19.78 2.32
CA GLY A 176 17.27 -20.46 3.11
C GLY A 176 16.72 -19.65 4.29
N THR A 177 17.13 -18.38 4.45
CA THR A 177 16.53 -17.48 5.43
C THR A 177 15.01 -17.37 5.19
N ARG A 178 14.23 -17.73 6.19
CA ARG A 178 12.78 -17.74 6.13
C ARG A 178 12.22 -16.32 6.25
N THR A 179 11.34 -15.95 5.34
CA THR A 179 10.52 -14.75 5.45
C THR A 179 9.11 -15.13 5.88
N ILE A 180 8.60 -14.48 6.93
CA ILE A 180 7.21 -14.65 7.40
C ILE A 180 6.41 -13.42 6.98
N ASN A 181 5.23 -13.65 6.40
CA ASN A 181 4.34 -12.55 6.07
C ASN A 181 3.89 -11.83 7.36
N MET A 182 3.95 -10.51 7.38
CA MET A 182 3.56 -9.71 8.56
C MET A 182 2.13 -10.00 9.04
N THR A 183 1.22 -10.39 8.14
CA THR A 183 -0.16 -10.77 8.50
C THR A 183 -0.24 -12.11 9.20
N GLN A 184 0.83 -12.89 9.24
CA GLN A 184 0.94 -14.19 9.92
C GLN A 184 1.79 -14.11 11.20
N LEU A 185 2.01 -12.90 11.73
CA LEU A 185 2.79 -12.74 12.95
C LEU A 185 2.13 -13.47 14.14
N ALA A 186 0.81 -13.43 14.23
CA ALA A 186 0.06 -14.14 15.28
C ALA A 186 0.33 -15.65 15.25
N GLU A 187 0.28 -16.27 14.07
CA GLU A 187 0.55 -17.69 13.87
C GLU A 187 2.04 -18.02 14.13
N ALA A 188 2.94 -17.14 13.70
CA ALA A 188 4.37 -17.31 13.93
C ALA A 188 4.72 -17.33 15.42
N LEU A 189 4.18 -16.38 16.16
CA LEU A 189 4.38 -16.29 17.61
C LEU A 189 3.68 -17.42 18.36
N ALA A 190 2.54 -17.91 17.87
CA ALA A 190 1.84 -19.06 18.45
C ALA A 190 2.50 -20.43 18.12
N GLY A 191 3.54 -20.45 17.28
CA GLY A 191 4.18 -21.71 16.86
C GLY A 191 3.37 -22.53 15.88
N GLU A 192 2.41 -21.92 15.18
CA GLU A 192 1.53 -22.61 14.23
C GLU A 192 2.13 -22.65 12.80
N LEU A 193 3.21 -21.94 12.56
CA LEU A 193 3.92 -21.99 11.29
C LEU A 193 4.98 -23.10 11.27
N PRO A 194 5.42 -23.54 10.08
CA PRO A 194 6.47 -24.57 9.96
C PRO A 194 7.73 -24.22 10.76
N VAL A 195 8.35 -25.23 11.32
CA VAL A 195 9.61 -25.13 12.10
C VAL A 195 10.74 -24.47 11.31
N PRO A 196 11.65 -23.78 12.00
CA PRO A 196 11.81 -23.65 13.44
C PRO A 196 10.85 -22.62 14.06
N PRO A 197 10.45 -22.78 15.35
CA PRO A 197 9.64 -21.78 16.05
C PRO A 197 10.43 -20.49 16.26
N VAL A 198 9.73 -19.36 16.36
CA VAL A 198 10.34 -18.07 16.74
C VAL A 198 10.72 -18.10 18.21
N LYS A 199 11.99 -17.86 18.54
CA LYS A 199 12.55 -17.84 19.90
C LYS A 199 13.09 -16.47 20.30
N ALA A 200 13.34 -15.59 19.34
CA ALA A 200 13.69 -14.21 19.59
C ALA A 200 13.08 -13.32 18.52
N ILE A 201 12.71 -12.11 18.88
CA ILE A 201 12.21 -11.10 17.97
C ILE A 201 12.80 -9.73 18.30
N PHE A 202 13.29 -9.04 17.30
CA PHE A 202 13.70 -7.64 17.40
C PHE A 202 12.68 -6.79 16.64
N VAL A 203 11.99 -5.91 17.34
CA VAL A 203 10.97 -5.00 16.78
C VAL A 203 11.53 -3.59 16.73
N TYR A 204 11.49 -2.96 15.57
CA TYR A 204 11.86 -1.55 15.42
C TYR A 204 10.93 -0.85 14.44
N ASN A 205 10.70 0.44 14.64
CA ASN A 205 9.79 1.26 13.84
C ASN A 205 8.38 0.65 13.66
N SER A 206 7.90 -0.12 14.61
CA SER A 206 6.63 -0.82 14.49
C SER A 206 6.00 -1.11 15.85
N ASN A 207 4.66 -1.12 15.91
CA ASN A 207 3.88 -1.52 17.07
C ASN A 207 2.94 -2.70 16.74
N PRO A 208 3.49 -3.91 16.50
CA PRO A 208 2.69 -5.06 16.05
C PRO A 208 1.58 -5.49 17.01
N ALA A 209 1.74 -5.33 18.32
CA ALA A 209 0.68 -5.64 19.26
C ALA A 209 -0.59 -4.78 19.10
N ALA A 210 -0.44 -3.57 18.54
CA ALA A 210 -1.57 -2.69 18.25
C ALA A 210 -2.09 -2.82 16.79
N VAL A 211 -1.20 -3.09 15.80
CA VAL A 211 -1.55 -2.91 14.39
C VAL A 211 -1.66 -4.20 13.57
N CYS A 212 -1.13 -5.33 14.08
CA CYS A 212 -1.21 -6.59 13.36
C CYS A 212 -2.60 -7.25 13.51
N PRO A 213 -3.06 -7.99 12.48
CA PRO A 213 -4.28 -8.80 12.59
C PRO A 213 -4.21 -9.78 13.75
N ASP A 214 -5.38 -10.05 14.38
CA ASP A 214 -5.52 -10.91 15.55
C ASP A 214 -4.62 -10.45 16.72
N ASN A 215 -4.73 -9.17 17.07
CA ASN A 215 -3.84 -8.54 18.04
C ASN A 215 -3.84 -9.24 19.40
N SER A 216 -4.97 -9.82 19.82
CA SER A 216 -5.05 -10.61 21.05
C SER A 216 -4.16 -11.85 21.02
N LYS A 217 -4.03 -12.51 19.87
CA LYS A 217 -3.13 -13.65 19.67
C LYS A 217 -1.68 -13.18 19.58
N VAL A 218 -1.43 -12.04 18.92
CA VAL A 218 -0.11 -11.40 18.87
C VAL A 218 0.38 -11.07 20.28
N ALA A 219 -0.45 -10.40 21.10
CA ALA A 219 -0.10 -10.07 22.48
C ALA A 219 0.21 -11.33 23.33
N ARG A 220 -0.63 -12.37 23.23
CA ARG A 220 -0.34 -13.67 23.90
C ARG A 220 0.96 -14.28 23.42
N GLY A 221 1.28 -14.12 22.13
CA GLY A 221 2.53 -14.61 21.56
C GLY A 221 3.75 -13.89 22.13
N PHE A 222 3.69 -12.58 22.31
CA PHE A 222 4.74 -11.79 22.95
C PHE A 222 4.92 -12.13 24.44
N MET A 223 3.86 -12.52 25.15
CA MET A 223 3.91 -12.91 26.56
C MET A 223 4.45 -14.33 26.82
N ARG A 224 4.93 -15.04 25.81
CA ARG A 224 5.49 -16.37 25.98
C ARG A 224 6.80 -16.33 26.75
N ASP A 225 6.96 -17.18 27.77
CA ASP A 225 8.17 -17.30 28.60
C ASP A 225 9.42 -17.76 27.78
N ASP A 226 9.20 -18.40 26.64
CA ASP A 226 10.27 -18.92 25.79
C ASP A 226 10.57 -18.05 24.54
N LEU A 227 10.06 -16.82 24.51
CA LEU A 227 10.31 -15.83 23.47
C LEU A 227 11.10 -14.65 24.07
N PHE A 228 12.28 -14.38 23.54
CA PHE A 228 13.05 -13.18 23.89
C PHE A 228 12.67 -12.03 22.97
N THR A 229 12.19 -10.93 23.53
CA THR A 229 11.68 -9.77 22.78
C THR A 229 12.49 -8.51 23.08
N VAL A 230 13.05 -7.90 22.02
CA VAL A 230 13.69 -6.59 22.09
C VAL A 230 12.87 -5.61 21.27
N VAL A 231 12.55 -4.44 21.82
CA VAL A 231 11.85 -3.35 21.11
C VAL A 231 12.73 -2.11 21.10
N HIS A 232 12.92 -1.53 19.90
CA HIS A 232 13.61 -0.26 19.71
C HIS A 232 12.61 0.75 19.17
N ASP A 233 12.15 1.65 20.02
CA ASP A 233 11.10 2.63 19.69
C ASP A 233 11.29 3.94 20.45
N GLN A 234 10.63 4.99 19.96
CA GLN A 234 10.63 6.33 20.57
C GLN A 234 9.69 6.41 21.77
N PHE A 235 8.71 5.50 21.85
CA PHE A 235 7.66 5.49 22.86
C PHE A 235 7.52 4.10 23.48
N LEU A 236 7.02 4.06 24.73
CA LEU A 236 6.54 2.81 25.33
C LEU A 236 5.20 2.44 24.70
N THR A 237 5.29 1.74 23.56
CA THR A 237 4.15 1.24 22.80
C THR A 237 3.57 -0.02 23.44
N ASP A 238 2.36 -0.45 23.00
CA ASP A 238 1.77 -1.72 23.44
C ASP A 238 2.72 -2.90 23.26
N THR A 239 3.55 -2.88 22.21
CA THR A 239 4.58 -3.91 21.99
C THR A 239 5.75 -3.75 22.96
N ALA A 240 6.17 -2.52 23.24
CA ALA A 240 7.26 -2.25 24.16
C ALA A 240 6.91 -2.66 25.62
N GLU A 241 5.64 -2.55 26.01
CA GLU A 241 5.17 -3.03 27.33
C GLU A 241 5.26 -4.55 27.48
N LEU A 242 5.34 -5.30 26.38
CA LEU A 242 5.46 -6.75 26.35
C LEU A 242 6.89 -7.25 26.08
N ALA A 243 7.87 -6.33 26.02
CA ALA A 243 9.25 -6.65 25.71
C ALA A 243 10.09 -6.98 26.93
N ASP A 244 11.10 -7.85 26.76
CA ASP A 244 12.12 -8.10 27.79
C ASP A 244 13.14 -6.95 27.86
N ILE A 245 13.43 -6.32 26.72
CA ILE A 245 14.34 -5.17 26.62
C ILE A 245 13.71 -4.09 25.73
N VAL A 246 13.74 -2.84 26.22
CA VAL A 246 13.36 -1.67 25.44
C VAL A 246 14.58 -0.77 25.28
N LEU A 247 14.90 -0.45 24.01
CA LEU A 247 15.97 0.44 23.62
C LEU A 247 15.37 1.77 23.12
N PRO A 248 15.78 2.93 23.64
CA PRO A 248 15.24 4.20 23.19
C PRO A 248 15.76 4.59 21.81
N ALA A 249 14.86 4.93 20.90
CA ALA A 249 15.17 5.39 19.55
C ALA A 249 15.16 6.92 19.45
N THR A 250 16.03 7.46 18.59
CA THR A 250 16.01 8.90 18.25
C THR A 250 14.81 9.27 17.40
N THR A 251 14.33 10.49 17.55
CA THR A 251 13.34 11.11 16.65
C THR A 251 14.06 11.66 15.41
N GLN A 252 13.31 12.00 14.37
CA GLN A 252 13.85 12.63 13.15
C GLN A 252 14.55 13.98 13.40
N LEU A 253 14.33 14.61 14.56
CA LEU A 253 15.04 15.85 14.93
C LEU A 253 16.45 15.59 15.46
N GLU A 254 16.79 14.35 15.78
CA GLU A 254 17.97 13.95 16.53
C GLU A 254 19.01 13.16 15.69
N HIS A 255 18.67 12.77 14.45
CA HIS A 255 19.59 12.02 13.60
C HIS A 255 19.59 12.48 12.14
N PHE A 256 20.66 12.11 11.43
CA PHE A 256 20.73 12.26 9.99
C PHE A 256 19.89 11.20 9.29
N ASP A 257 19.18 11.60 8.21
CA ASP A 257 18.44 10.68 7.36
C ASP A 257 18.24 11.27 5.95
N ILE A 258 17.69 10.46 5.04
CA ILE A 258 17.32 10.88 3.69
C ILE A 258 15.84 10.63 3.48
N HIS A 259 15.10 11.69 3.14
CA HIS A 259 13.66 11.65 2.97
C HIS A 259 13.22 11.85 1.53
N GLY A 260 12.35 10.94 1.05
CA GLY A 260 11.42 11.18 -0.03
C GLY A 260 10.02 11.43 0.53
N SER A 261 9.15 12.09 -0.20
CA SER A 261 7.79 12.39 0.27
C SER A 261 6.75 12.23 -0.82
N TYR A 262 5.50 12.04 -0.44
CA TYR A 262 4.38 12.07 -1.37
C TYR A 262 4.13 13.49 -1.89
N GLY A 263 3.83 13.60 -3.20
CA GLY A 263 3.43 14.85 -3.84
C GLY A 263 4.55 15.67 -4.46
N HIS A 264 5.79 15.23 -4.37
CA HIS A 264 6.94 15.79 -5.09
C HIS A 264 8.02 14.72 -5.32
N PHE A 265 9.01 15.04 -6.16
CA PHE A 265 10.14 14.16 -6.50
C PHE A 265 11.47 14.61 -5.91
N TYR A 266 11.45 15.48 -4.91
CA TYR A 266 12.66 15.90 -4.23
C TYR A 266 13.08 14.87 -3.19
N VAL A 267 14.38 14.57 -3.18
CA VAL A 267 15.05 13.86 -2.11
C VAL A 267 15.72 14.90 -1.23
N GLN A 268 15.55 14.81 0.07
CA GLN A 268 16.02 15.80 1.03
C GLN A 268 16.85 15.12 2.11
N ALA A 269 17.97 15.76 2.47
CA ALA A 269 18.71 15.37 3.65
C ALA A 269 17.99 15.93 4.90
N ASN A 270 17.80 15.07 5.88
CA ASN A 270 17.37 15.45 7.21
C ASN A 270 18.59 15.62 8.09
N LEU A 271 18.90 16.84 8.47
CA LEU A 271 19.99 17.13 9.40
C LEU A 271 19.45 17.20 10.83
N PRO A 272 20.17 16.65 11.83
CA PRO A 272 19.75 16.75 13.21
C PRO A 272 19.67 18.23 13.65
N ALA A 273 18.54 18.60 14.26
CA ALA A 273 18.30 19.92 14.80
C ALA A 273 18.68 20.03 16.28
N ILE A 274 18.69 18.90 16.98
CA ILE A 274 19.02 18.77 18.39
C ILE A 274 19.89 17.53 18.61
N ALA A 275 20.61 17.48 19.72
CA ALA A 275 21.31 16.26 20.15
C ALA A 275 20.32 15.19 20.61
N PRO A 276 20.66 13.90 20.46
CA PRO A 276 19.86 12.79 21.01
C PRO A 276 19.59 12.95 22.51
N LEU A 277 18.36 12.67 22.92
CA LEU A 277 17.96 12.74 24.32
C LEU A 277 18.42 11.49 25.09
N GLY A 278 19.17 11.67 26.17
CA GLY A 278 19.61 10.58 27.03
C GLY A 278 20.46 9.57 26.29
N GLU A 279 20.06 8.30 26.29
CA GLU A 279 20.75 7.19 25.64
C GLU A 279 20.13 6.81 24.28
N ALA A 280 19.20 7.60 23.75
CA ALA A 280 18.54 7.34 22.49
C ALA A 280 19.55 7.26 21.33
N LYS A 281 19.40 6.26 20.48
CA LYS A 281 20.27 6.03 19.32
C LYS A 281 19.46 5.84 18.04
N PRO A 282 19.99 6.26 16.87
CA PRO A 282 19.37 5.94 15.59
C PRO A 282 19.46 4.44 15.29
N ASN A 283 18.52 3.94 14.48
CA ASN A 283 18.48 2.52 14.09
C ASN A 283 19.82 2.02 13.55
N THR A 284 20.46 2.80 12.70
CA THR A 284 21.76 2.47 12.08
C THR A 284 22.85 2.26 13.12
N GLU A 285 22.92 3.11 14.13
CA GLU A 285 23.92 2.95 15.21
C GLU A 285 23.63 1.70 16.06
N VAL A 286 22.35 1.45 16.41
CA VAL A 286 21.98 0.25 17.18
C VAL A 286 22.37 -1.02 16.43
N PHE A 287 22.09 -1.09 15.13
CA PHE A 287 22.45 -2.28 14.35
C PHE A 287 23.96 -2.42 14.15
N ARG A 288 24.72 -1.34 14.02
CA ARG A 288 26.20 -1.40 14.01
C ARG A 288 26.76 -1.92 15.34
N LEU A 289 26.24 -1.44 16.46
CA LEU A 289 26.65 -1.93 17.77
C LEU A 289 26.29 -3.41 17.96
N LEU A 290 25.09 -3.81 17.56
CA LEU A 290 24.68 -5.21 17.62
C LEU A 290 25.54 -6.10 16.72
N ALA A 291 25.84 -5.67 15.51
CA ALA A 291 26.73 -6.40 14.60
C ALA A 291 28.14 -6.60 15.22
N LYS A 292 28.68 -5.55 15.85
CA LYS A 292 29.97 -5.60 16.54
C LYS A 292 29.96 -6.64 17.69
N GLU A 293 28.94 -6.63 18.53
CA GLU A 293 28.83 -7.59 19.65
C GLU A 293 28.60 -9.03 19.17
N LEU A 294 27.96 -9.21 18.02
CA LEU A 294 27.79 -10.51 17.36
C LEU A 294 29.01 -10.96 16.55
N GLY A 295 30.07 -10.14 16.45
CA GLY A 295 31.31 -10.48 15.78
C GLY A 295 31.30 -10.32 14.26
N TYR A 296 30.36 -9.58 13.69
CA TYR A 296 30.36 -9.24 12.26
C TYR A 296 31.45 -8.19 11.97
N THR A 297 32.25 -8.44 10.94
CA THR A 297 33.41 -7.60 10.58
C THR A 297 33.32 -6.97 9.19
N ASP A 298 32.20 -7.17 8.49
CA ASP A 298 32.02 -6.65 7.15
C ASP A 298 32.05 -5.11 7.14
N ALA A 299 32.61 -4.54 6.07
CA ALA A 299 32.84 -3.09 5.96
C ALA A 299 31.56 -2.28 6.10
N ILE A 300 30.42 -2.80 5.65
CA ILE A 300 29.11 -2.13 5.74
C ILE A 300 28.71 -1.80 7.19
N PHE A 301 29.14 -2.60 8.18
CA PHE A 301 28.88 -2.32 9.59
C PHE A 301 29.85 -1.31 10.21
N GLN A 302 30.82 -0.81 9.43
CA GLN A 302 31.78 0.22 9.86
C GLN A 302 31.46 1.60 9.24
N GLU A 303 30.51 1.66 8.32
CA GLU A 303 30.12 2.90 7.66
C GLU A 303 29.43 3.87 8.61
N SER A 304 29.60 5.18 8.40
CA SER A 304 28.89 6.23 9.13
C SER A 304 27.55 6.55 8.46
N ASP A 305 26.70 7.31 9.15
CA ASP A 305 25.46 7.83 8.58
C ASP A 305 25.67 9.04 7.64
N HIS A 306 26.92 9.49 7.45
CA HIS A 306 27.31 10.66 6.66
C HIS A 306 28.16 10.29 5.47
#